data_38b28dd5c9757b12f7eaee3acfd26767
#
_entry.id   38b28dd5c9757b12f7eaee3acfd26767
#
_cell.length_a   1.000
_cell.length_b   1.000
_cell.length_c   1.000
_cell.angle_alpha   90.00
_cell.angle_beta   90.00
_cell.angle_gamma   90.00
#
_symmetry.space_group_name_H-M   'P 1'
#
loop_
_entity.id
_entity.type
_entity.pdbx_description
1 polymer ?
#
loop_
_entity_poly.entity_id
_entity_poly.type
_entity_poly.pdbx_seq_one_letter_code
_entity_poly.pdbx_strand_id
1 'polypeptide(L)'
;MDAIHSDDRLRVRDAAMSRQISGAYSEEYRILRPDGSVRWIWDRAFPIRDASGTVYRIAGFAEDVTERKRVEAALIESERRYRVLFDDNPSMYFMVDAAGTVLSVNRFGAERLGYDVQELLGSSVLNIFHPSDQNDVRRNLAACLSEMGRPRGWEFRKVRKDGSVIWVRETAQAVLNDQQAPVVLIVCEDITAMKEAELALHDSEEFKNQILRSSADCIKVLDLEGRLQYMNDAGQTILHIRDLNAYLNRPWVD
;
A
#
# COMPACT_ATOMS: atom_id res chain seq x y z
N MET A 1 -38.34 -31.23 -1.73
CA MET A 1 -37.04 -30.88 -2.37
C MET A 1 -37.08 -29.60 -3.22
N ASP A 2 -38.25 -29.15 -3.62
CA ASP A 2 -38.39 -27.97 -4.49
C ASP A 2 -37.98 -26.66 -3.83
N ALA A 3 -38.06 -26.58 -2.51
CA ALA A 3 -37.59 -25.43 -1.76
C ALA A 3 -36.05 -25.31 -1.63
N ILE A 4 -35.29 -26.39 -1.90
CA ILE A 4 -33.83 -26.35 -1.84
C ILE A 4 -33.29 -25.65 -3.08
N HIS A 5 -32.35 -24.73 -2.89
CA HIS A 5 -31.66 -24.03 -3.99
C HIS A 5 -31.08 -25.03 -5.01
N SER A 6 -31.19 -24.74 -6.30
CA SER A 6 -30.81 -25.66 -7.38
C SER A 6 -29.42 -26.27 -7.21
N ASP A 7 -28.46 -25.47 -6.86
CA ASP A 7 -27.04 -25.88 -6.73
C ASP A 7 -26.81 -26.84 -5.55
N ASP A 8 -27.68 -26.77 -4.50
CA ASP A 8 -27.51 -27.56 -3.28
C ASP A 8 -28.29 -28.87 -3.31
N ARG A 9 -29.27 -29.04 -4.23
CA ARG A 9 -30.19 -30.17 -4.28
C ARG A 9 -29.52 -31.54 -4.35
N LEU A 10 -28.54 -31.71 -5.23
CA LEU A 10 -27.86 -32.99 -5.41
C LEU A 10 -27.07 -33.37 -4.16
N ARG A 11 -26.28 -32.43 -3.64
CA ARG A 11 -25.45 -32.63 -2.44
C ARG A 11 -26.29 -32.99 -1.23
N VAL A 12 -27.37 -32.25 -0.99
CA VAL A 12 -28.27 -32.45 0.16
C VAL A 12 -28.99 -33.78 0.04
N ARG A 13 -29.49 -34.15 -1.15
CA ARG A 13 -30.11 -35.43 -1.40
C ARG A 13 -29.20 -36.61 -1.10
N ASP A 14 -27.96 -36.57 -1.63
CA ASP A 14 -26.97 -37.64 -1.48
C ASP A 14 -26.52 -37.77 -0.01
N ALA A 15 -26.37 -36.65 0.70
CA ALA A 15 -26.10 -36.64 2.13
C ALA A 15 -27.25 -37.21 2.95
N ALA A 16 -28.50 -36.88 2.59
CA ALA A 16 -29.69 -37.43 3.26
C ALA A 16 -29.79 -38.96 3.10
N MET A 17 -29.58 -39.45 1.89
CA MET A 17 -29.65 -40.91 1.61
C MET A 17 -28.54 -41.69 2.34
N SER A 18 -27.36 -41.15 2.47
CA SER A 18 -26.21 -41.85 3.02
C SER A 18 -26.04 -41.70 4.54
N ARG A 19 -26.47 -40.58 5.14
CA ARG A 19 -26.08 -40.21 6.52
C ARG A 19 -27.26 -40.13 7.50
N GLN A 20 -28.53 -40.00 7.05
CA GLN A 20 -29.66 -39.89 7.98
C GLN A 20 -29.85 -41.13 8.85
N ILE A 21 -29.69 -42.32 8.27
CA ILE A 21 -29.85 -43.60 8.97
C ILE A 21 -28.71 -43.84 9.96
N SER A 22 -27.50 -43.40 9.65
CA SER A 22 -26.34 -43.53 10.54
C SER A 22 -26.34 -42.51 11.69
N GLY A 23 -27.15 -41.46 11.61
CA GLY A 23 -27.17 -40.37 12.59
C GLY A 23 -26.08 -39.32 12.38
N ALA A 24 -25.37 -39.37 11.25
CA ALA A 24 -24.32 -38.45 10.93
C ALA A 24 -24.77 -37.32 9.96
N TYR A 25 -26.08 -37.12 9.79
CA TYR A 25 -26.58 -36.08 8.89
C TYR A 25 -26.55 -34.72 9.58
N SER A 26 -25.76 -33.83 9.04
CA SER A 26 -25.66 -32.43 9.43
C SER A 26 -25.21 -31.63 8.20
N GLU A 27 -26.11 -30.86 7.62
CA GLU A 27 -25.87 -30.13 6.37
C GLU A 27 -26.35 -28.69 6.48
N GLU A 28 -25.54 -27.77 5.92
CA GLU A 28 -25.95 -26.39 5.71
C GLU A 28 -26.26 -26.21 4.23
N TYR A 29 -27.42 -25.67 3.91
CA TYR A 29 -27.84 -25.45 2.52
C TYR A 29 -28.82 -24.29 2.40
N ARG A 30 -28.95 -23.79 1.18
CA ARG A 30 -29.87 -22.70 0.85
C ARG A 30 -31.26 -23.24 0.50
N ILE A 31 -32.27 -22.57 1.02
CA ILE A 31 -33.66 -22.74 0.57
C ILE A 31 -34.14 -21.46 -0.12
N LEU A 32 -35.05 -21.63 -1.08
CA LEU A 32 -35.74 -20.55 -1.75
C LEU A 32 -37.16 -20.50 -1.19
N ARG A 33 -37.55 -19.40 -0.56
CA ARG A 33 -38.89 -19.16 -0.06
C ARG A 33 -39.87 -18.79 -1.18
N PRO A 34 -41.17 -18.90 -0.98
CA PRO A 34 -42.18 -18.50 -1.99
C PRO A 34 -42.10 -17.02 -2.38
N ASP A 35 -41.60 -16.15 -1.51
CA ASP A 35 -41.36 -14.73 -1.78
C ASP A 35 -40.08 -14.45 -2.58
N GLY A 36 -39.36 -15.50 -3.00
CA GLY A 36 -38.08 -15.41 -3.71
C GLY A 36 -36.85 -15.18 -2.82
N SER A 37 -37.03 -15.04 -1.51
CA SER A 37 -35.90 -14.85 -0.60
C SER A 37 -35.13 -16.15 -0.37
N VAL A 38 -33.78 -16.04 -0.33
CA VAL A 38 -32.90 -17.16 -0.01
C VAL A 38 -32.61 -17.17 1.49
N ARG A 39 -32.69 -18.34 2.10
CA ARG A 39 -32.34 -18.59 3.50
C ARG A 39 -31.31 -19.70 3.60
N TRP A 40 -30.35 -19.56 4.50
CA TRP A 40 -29.46 -20.64 4.89
C TRP A 40 -30.06 -21.43 6.03
N ILE A 41 -30.16 -22.74 5.83
CA ILE A 41 -30.70 -23.67 6.81
C ILE A 41 -29.58 -24.61 7.24
N TRP A 42 -29.43 -24.78 8.56
CA TRP A 42 -28.65 -25.86 9.14
C TRP A 42 -29.60 -26.96 9.55
N ASP A 43 -29.55 -28.09 8.85
CA ASP A 43 -30.46 -29.22 8.99
C ASP A 43 -29.70 -30.42 9.55
N ARG A 44 -30.20 -30.95 10.65
CA ARG A 44 -29.67 -32.13 11.34
C ARG A 44 -30.74 -33.18 11.49
N ALA A 45 -30.39 -34.44 11.20
CA ALA A 45 -31.29 -35.55 11.35
C ALA A 45 -30.61 -36.71 12.07
N PHE A 46 -31.42 -37.42 12.84
CA PHE A 46 -30.98 -38.59 13.61
C PHE A 46 -32.03 -39.70 13.56
N PRO A 47 -31.61 -40.99 13.55
CA PRO A 47 -32.52 -42.13 13.53
C PRO A 47 -33.13 -42.37 14.88
N ILE A 48 -34.44 -42.68 14.89
CA ILE A 48 -35.16 -43.20 16.04
C ILE A 48 -35.24 -44.69 15.88
N ARG A 49 -34.76 -45.43 16.91
CA ARG A 49 -34.68 -46.89 16.89
C ARG A 49 -35.73 -47.49 17.84
N ASP A 50 -36.24 -48.62 17.48
CA ASP A 50 -37.11 -49.45 18.36
C ASP A 50 -36.29 -50.24 19.39
N ALA A 51 -36.96 -51.04 20.22
CA ALA A 51 -36.32 -51.88 21.24
C ALA A 51 -35.38 -52.94 20.66
N SER A 52 -35.50 -53.27 19.36
CA SER A 52 -34.64 -54.21 18.65
C SER A 52 -33.40 -53.52 18.01
N GLY A 53 -33.30 -52.17 18.10
CA GLY A 53 -32.26 -51.39 17.48
C GLY A 53 -32.54 -51.04 16.01
N THR A 54 -33.68 -51.43 15.47
CA THR A 54 -34.09 -51.16 14.09
C THR A 54 -34.55 -49.70 13.95
N VAL A 55 -34.02 -48.96 12.96
CA VAL A 55 -34.47 -47.59 12.67
C VAL A 55 -35.88 -47.65 12.07
N TYR A 56 -36.84 -47.05 12.76
CA TYR A 56 -38.25 -47.00 12.30
C TYR A 56 -38.71 -45.57 11.94
N ARG A 57 -37.95 -44.53 12.37
CA ARG A 57 -38.21 -43.14 12.01
C ARG A 57 -36.91 -42.35 11.98
N ILE A 58 -36.95 -41.21 11.29
CA ILE A 58 -35.91 -40.19 11.32
C ILE A 58 -36.56 -38.94 11.90
N ALA A 59 -35.97 -38.35 12.92
CA ALA A 59 -36.30 -37.04 13.44
C ALA A 59 -35.19 -36.07 13.09
N GLY A 60 -35.53 -34.81 12.92
CA GLY A 60 -34.55 -33.76 12.62
C GLY A 60 -35.08 -32.40 13.05
N PHE A 61 -34.17 -31.46 13.05
CA PHE A 61 -34.51 -30.06 13.24
C PHE A 61 -33.66 -29.21 12.31
N ALA A 62 -34.27 -28.14 11.84
CA ALA A 62 -33.67 -27.17 10.94
C ALA A 62 -33.65 -25.80 11.61
N GLU A 63 -32.49 -25.14 11.56
CA GLU A 63 -32.27 -23.82 12.11
C GLU A 63 -31.99 -22.84 10.97
N ASP A 64 -32.60 -21.66 11.00
CA ASP A 64 -32.27 -20.56 10.07
C ASP A 64 -30.97 -19.90 10.52
N VAL A 65 -29.89 -20.16 9.80
CA VAL A 65 -28.55 -19.63 10.06
C VAL A 65 -28.18 -18.50 9.11
N THR A 66 -29.19 -17.90 8.46
CA THR A 66 -28.95 -16.86 7.43
C THR A 66 -28.19 -15.67 7.99
N GLU A 67 -28.53 -15.20 9.19
CA GLU A 67 -27.87 -14.05 9.80
C GLU A 67 -26.43 -14.36 10.14
N ARG A 68 -26.14 -15.52 10.70
CA ARG A 68 -24.77 -15.99 10.95
C ARG A 68 -23.95 -16.02 9.66
N LYS A 69 -24.50 -16.57 8.56
CA LYS A 69 -23.83 -16.62 7.26
C LYS A 69 -23.60 -15.22 6.65
N ARG A 70 -24.51 -14.28 6.87
CA ARG A 70 -24.35 -12.89 6.41
C ARG A 70 -23.21 -12.19 7.14
N VAL A 71 -23.15 -12.33 8.46
CA VAL A 71 -22.09 -11.74 9.28
C VAL A 71 -20.73 -12.33 8.90
N GLU A 72 -20.65 -13.66 8.74
CA GLU A 72 -19.43 -14.34 8.30
C GLU A 72 -18.97 -13.86 6.92
N ALA A 73 -19.88 -13.78 5.95
CA ALA A 73 -19.58 -13.29 4.61
C ALA A 73 -19.16 -11.80 4.62
N ALA A 74 -19.82 -10.96 5.42
CA ALA A 74 -19.47 -9.55 5.56
C ALA A 74 -18.07 -9.37 6.19
N LEU A 75 -17.72 -10.21 7.17
CA LEU A 75 -16.37 -10.20 7.77
C LEU A 75 -15.30 -10.57 6.73
N ILE A 76 -15.50 -11.68 6.00
CA ILE A 76 -14.57 -12.13 4.96
C ILE A 76 -14.38 -11.05 3.89
N GLU A 77 -15.48 -10.42 3.46
CA GLU A 77 -15.42 -9.34 2.46
C GLU A 77 -14.69 -8.10 3.00
N SER A 78 -14.93 -7.75 4.28
CA SER A 78 -14.24 -6.64 4.95
C SER A 78 -12.74 -6.92 5.08
N GLU A 79 -12.36 -8.13 5.51
CA GLU A 79 -10.95 -8.54 5.59
C GLU A 79 -10.26 -8.53 4.22
N ARG A 80 -10.96 -9.03 3.19
CA ARG A 80 -10.43 -9.00 1.81
C ARG A 80 -10.21 -7.57 1.34
N ARG A 81 -11.18 -6.69 1.58
CA ARG A 81 -11.09 -5.28 1.20
C ARG A 81 -9.96 -4.58 1.94
N TYR A 82 -9.83 -4.83 3.25
CA TYR A 82 -8.72 -4.32 4.05
C TYR A 82 -7.37 -4.78 3.49
N ARG A 83 -7.20 -6.06 3.17
CA ARG A 83 -5.97 -6.61 2.63
C ARG A 83 -5.57 -5.93 1.31
N VAL A 84 -6.52 -5.79 0.38
CA VAL A 84 -6.24 -5.12 -0.91
C VAL A 84 -5.83 -3.66 -0.71
N LEU A 85 -6.49 -2.94 0.18
CA LEU A 85 -6.21 -1.52 0.40
C LEU A 85 -4.95 -1.27 1.23
N PHE A 86 -4.60 -2.18 2.12
CA PHE A 86 -3.49 -2.01 3.06
C PHE A 86 -2.25 -2.80 2.62
N ASP A 87 -2.36 -4.11 2.40
CA ASP A 87 -1.20 -4.97 2.14
C ASP A 87 -0.75 -4.99 0.67
N ASP A 88 -1.71 -4.95 -0.27
CA ASP A 88 -1.42 -5.04 -1.70
C ASP A 88 -1.24 -3.65 -2.36
N ASN A 89 -1.31 -2.57 -1.60
CA ASN A 89 -1.05 -1.22 -2.08
C ASN A 89 0.46 -1.00 -2.27
N PRO A 90 0.93 -0.40 -3.39
CA PRO A 90 2.35 -0.16 -3.66
C PRO A 90 2.97 1.00 -2.85
N SER A 91 2.33 1.41 -1.77
CA SER A 91 2.85 2.38 -0.80
C SER A 91 3.16 1.70 0.53
N MET A 92 4.20 2.15 1.20
CA MET A 92 4.53 1.67 2.55
C MET A 92 3.66 2.40 3.57
N TYR A 93 2.87 1.67 4.35
CA TYR A 93 2.03 2.22 5.42
C TYR A 93 2.61 1.86 6.77
N PHE A 94 2.72 2.85 7.65
CA PHE A 94 3.08 2.66 9.05
C PHE A 94 2.06 3.36 9.95
N MET A 95 1.82 2.78 11.10
CA MET A 95 1.18 3.43 12.22
C MET A 95 2.13 3.33 13.41
N VAL A 96 2.42 4.48 14.02
CA VAL A 96 3.31 4.55 15.18
C VAL A 96 2.59 5.24 16.34
N ASP A 97 2.97 4.89 17.57
CA ASP A 97 2.51 5.60 18.75
C ASP A 97 3.21 6.96 18.93
N ALA A 98 2.87 7.68 20.00
CA ALA A 98 3.47 8.97 20.32
C ALA A 98 4.98 8.89 20.65
N ALA A 99 5.49 7.73 21.00
CA ALA A 99 6.92 7.49 21.25
C ALA A 99 7.68 7.11 19.96
N GLY A 100 6.98 6.89 18.85
CA GLY A 100 7.54 6.42 17.59
C GLY A 100 7.71 4.90 17.53
N THR A 101 6.98 4.14 18.37
CA THR A 101 6.94 2.68 18.30
C THR A 101 6.02 2.22 17.18
N VAL A 102 6.45 1.32 16.35
CA VAL A 102 5.67 0.77 15.23
C VAL A 102 4.53 -0.10 15.78
N LEU A 103 3.29 0.35 15.60
CA LEU A 103 2.07 -0.38 15.97
C LEU A 103 1.55 -1.24 14.82
N SER A 104 1.74 -0.78 13.59
CA SER A 104 1.32 -1.49 12.39
C SER A 104 2.20 -1.09 11.21
N VAL A 105 2.45 -2.03 10.32
CA VAL A 105 3.10 -1.84 9.03
C VAL A 105 2.46 -2.80 8.03
N ASN A 106 2.21 -2.34 6.80
CA ASN A 106 1.70 -3.23 5.76
C ASN A 106 2.82 -4.15 5.23
N ARG A 107 2.40 -5.28 4.65
CA ARG A 107 3.33 -6.26 4.10
C ARG A 107 4.26 -5.65 3.05
N PHE A 108 3.72 -4.86 2.13
CA PHE A 108 4.52 -4.18 1.11
C PHE A 108 5.63 -3.29 1.73
N GLY A 109 5.32 -2.53 2.78
CA GLY A 109 6.29 -1.67 3.48
C GLY A 109 7.40 -2.46 4.15
N ALA A 110 7.07 -3.55 4.83
CA ALA A 110 8.06 -4.41 5.47
C ALA A 110 8.97 -5.08 4.42
N GLU A 111 8.40 -5.72 3.40
CA GLU A 111 9.14 -6.37 2.30
C GLU A 111 10.04 -5.39 1.55
N ARG A 112 9.56 -4.17 1.28
CA ARG A 112 10.35 -3.14 0.58
C ARG A 112 11.58 -2.71 1.37
N LEU A 113 11.50 -2.77 2.71
CA LEU A 113 12.63 -2.51 3.61
C LEU A 113 13.45 -3.77 3.94
N GLY A 114 13.04 -4.95 3.44
CA GLY A 114 13.74 -6.22 3.66
C GLY A 114 13.48 -6.85 5.03
N TYR A 115 12.40 -6.48 5.71
CA TYR A 115 11.99 -7.02 7.00
C TYR A 115 10.73 -7.84 6.90
N ASP A 116 10.55 -8.74 7.84
CA ASP A 116 9.24 -9.30 8.14
C ASP A 116 8.42 -8.31 8.98
N VAL A 117 7.10 -8.32 8.82
CA VAL A 117 6.19 -7.45 9.59
C VAL A 117 6.45 -7.57 11.10
N GLN A 118 6.64 -8.78 11.60
CA GLN A 118 6.86 -9.06 13.04
C GLN A 118 8.17 -8.48 13.58
N GLU A 119 9.18 -8.28 12.74
CA GLU A 119 10.45 -7.69 13.14
C GLU A 119 10.35 -6.17 13.37
N LEU A 120 9.41 -5.54 12.67
CA LEU A 120 9.17 -4.09 12.78
C LEU A 120 8.18 -3.74 13.88
N LEU A 121 7.21 -4.61 14.17
CA LEU A 121 6.21 -4.38 15.22
C LEU A 121 6.88 -4.24 16.61
N GLY A 122 6.48 -3.20 17.35
CA GLY A 122 7.04 -2.89 18.68
C GLY A 122 8.45 -2.31 18.66
N SER A 123 9.10 -2.20 17.50
CA SER A 123 10.40 -1.54 17.37
C SER A 123 10.24 -0.02 17.20
N SER A 124 11.33 0.72 17.42
CA SER A 124 11.34 2.15 17.11
C SER A 124 11.38 2.37 15.60
N VAL A 125 10.48 3.19 15.08
CA VAL A 125 10.47 3.58 13.67
C VAL A 125 11.78 4.25 13.23
N LEU A 126 12.52 4.84 14.16
CA LEU A 126 13.81 5.47 13.88
C LEU A 126 14.88 4.49 13.39
N ASN A 127 14.74 3.19 13.74
CA ASN A 127 15.70 2.16 13.34
C ASN A 127 15.79 1.95 11.82
N ILE A 128 14.74 2.30 11.11
CA ILE A 128 14.68 2.21 9.64
C ILE A 128 15.04 3.52 8.94
N PHE A 129 15.47 4.56 9.66
CA PHE A 129 15.90 5.84 9.08
C PHE A 129 17.41 5.97 9.08
N HIS A 130 17.94 6.66 8.08
CA HIS A 130 19.35 7.01 8.03
C HIS A 130 19.73 7.84 9.27
N PRO A 131 20.89 7.57 9.93
CA PRO A 131 21.26 8.23 11.18
C PRO A 131 21.21 9.76 11.14
N SER A 132 21.61 10.36 10.02
CA SER A 132 21.58 11.83 9.85
C SER A 132 20.16 12.41 9.84
N ASP A 133 19.14 11.62 9.50
CA ASP A 133 17.75 12.09 9.34
C ASP A 133 16.92 11.85 10.62
N GLN A 134 17.40 11.01 11.56
CA GLN A 134 16.62 10.60 12.74
C GLN A 134 16.19 11.76 13.63
N ASN A 135 17.00 12.82 13.76
CA ASN A 135 16.62 13.98 14.58
C ASN A 135 15.47 14.77 13.94
N ASP A 136 15.48 14.90 12.62
CA ASP A 136 14.43 15.58 11.87
C ASP A 136 13.13 14.76 11.91
N VAL A 137 13.23 13.44 11.81
CA VAL A 137 12.07 12.54 11.98
C VAL A 137 11.44 12.71 13.36
N ARG A 138 12.23 12.74 14.44
CA ARG A 138 11.69 12.98 15.80
C ARG A 138 10.96 14.32 15.91
N ARG A 139 11.54 15.39 15.37
CA ARG A 139 10.90 16.73 15.37
C ARG A 139 9.58 16.71 14.59
N ASN A 140 9.57 16.01 13.47
CA ASN A 140 8.39 15.97 12.60
C ASN A 140 7.26 15.12 13.20
N LEU A 141 7.59 14.00 13.87
CA LEU A 141 6.60 13.22 14.63
C LEU A 141 5.98 14.08 15.75
N ALA A 142 6.81 14.79 16.52
CA ALA A 142 6.31 15.69 17.57
C ALA A 142 5.43 16.82 17.00
N ALA A 143 5.79 17.37 15.84
CA ALA A 143 5.00 18.38 15.15
C ALA A 143 3.65 17.84 14.65
N CYS A 144 3.58 16.59 14.16
CA CYS A 144 2.31 15.94 13.82
C CYS A 144 1.40 15.79 15.04
N LEU A 145 1.95 15.36 16.17
CA LEU A 145 1.20 15.16 17.41
C LEU A 145 0.68 16.48 18.00
N SER A 146 1.39 17.59 17.79
CA SER A 146 0.94 18.92 18.25
C SER A 146 -0.16 19.54 17.39
N GLU A 147 -0.29 19.11 16.13
CA GLU A 147 -1.29 19.59 15.18
C GLU A 147 -2.11 18.43 14.61
N MET A 148 -2.89 17.79 15.47
CA MET A 148 -3.69 16.62 15.11
C MET A 148 -4.62 16.90 13.91
N GLY A 149 -4.77 15.88 13.06
CA GLY A 149 -5.63 15.94 11.89
C GLY A 149 -5.03 16.69 10.68
N ARG A 150 -3.87 17.33 10.82
CA ARG A 150 -3.20 18.03 9.72
C ARG A 150 -2.13 17.16 9.08
N PRO A 151 -2.25 16.81 7.79
CA PRO A 151 -1.20 16.07 7.10
C PRO A 151 0.03 16.95 6.85
N ARG A 152 1.21 16.34 6.96
CA ARG A 152 2.52 16.94 6.68
C ARG A 152 3.34 16.03 5.80
N GLY A 153 4.20 16.60 4.94
CA GLY A 153 5.03 15.86 4.01
C GLY A 153 6.51 16.18 4.15
N TRP A 154 7.36 15.16 3.97
CA TRP A 154 8.82 15.27 4.00
C TRP A 154 9.47 14.25 3.08
N GLU A 155 10.74 14.44 2.77
CA GLU A 155 11.57 13.46 2.09
C GLU A 155 12.73 13.06 3.02
N PHE A 156 12.90 11.74 3.22
CA PHE A 156 13.90 11.16 4.08
C PHE A 156 14.57 9.95 3.43
N ARG A 157 15.71 9.56 4.00
CA ARG A 157 16.38 8.32 3.67
C ARG A 157 16.01 7.23 4.66
N LYS A 158 15.54 6.10 4.14
CA LYS A 158 15.37 4.88 4.93
C LYS A 158 16.51 3.90 4.65
N VAL A 159 16.86 3.13 5.67
CA VAL A 159 17.88 2.09 5.58
C VAL A 159 17.18 0.74 5.60
N ARG A 160 17.42 -0.06 4.57
CA ARG A 160 16.92 -1.43 4.50
C ARG A 160 17.71 -2.35 5.43
N LYS A 161 17.18 -3.54 5.67
CA LYS A 161 17.83 -4.57 6.50
C LYS A 161 19.23 -4.98 5.99
N ASP A 162 19.45 -4.93 4.67
CA ASP A 162 20.74 -5.20 4.01
C ASP A 162 21.72 -4.01 4.07
N GLY A 163 21.32 -2.90 4.68
CA GLY A 163 22.11 -1.68 4.78
C GLY A 163 21.99 -0.73 3.57
N SER A 164 21.29 -1.12 2.52
CA SER A 164 21.04 -0.24 1.38
C SER A 164 20.11 0.91 1.77
N VAL A 165 20.29 2.06 1.10
CA VAL A 165 19.53 3.29 1.38
C VAL A 165 18.53 3.55 0.26
N ILE A 166 17.30 3.91 0.64
CA ILE A 166 16.27 4.38 -0.28
C ILE A 166 15.81 5.77 0.11
N TRP A 167 15.42 6.57 -0.87
CA TRP A 167 14.72 7.82 -0.64
C TRP A 167 13.21 7.58 -0.60
N VAL A 168 12.56 8.13 0.41
CA VAL A 168 11.11 8.06 0.56
C VAL A 168 10.53 9.46 0.70
N ARG A 169 9.37 9.66 0.06
CA ARG A 169 8.48 10.77 0.36
C ARG A 169 7.44 10.29 1.34
N GLU A 170 7.38 10.92 2.50
CA GLU A 170 6.44 10.59 3.56
C GLU A 170 5.33 11.63 3.66
N THR A 171 4.11 11.15 3.85
CA THR A 171 2.98 11.96 4.32
C THR A 171 2.52 11.37 5.64
N ALA A 172 2.51 12.17 6.70
CA ALA A 172 2.16 11.75 8.04
C ALA A 172 1.07 12.64 8.65
N GLN A 173 0.16 12.02 9.41
CA GLN A 173 -0.95 12.68 10.09
C GLN A 173 -1.20 12.02 11.44
N ALA A 174 -1.30 12.83 12.50
CA ALA A 174 -1.71 12.32 13.80
C ALA A 174 -3.24 12.24 13.91
N VAL A 175 -3.74 11.12 14.42
CA VAL A 175 -5.16 10.85 14.68
C VAL A 175 -5.32 10.16 16.04
N LEU A 176 -6.55 10.08 16.54
CA LEU A 176 -6.86 9.22 17.69
C LEU A 176 -7.25 7.83 17.19
N ASN A 177 -6.71 6.80 17.82
CA ASN A 177 -7.14 5.42 17.59
C ASN A 177 -8.46 5.13 18.33
N ASP A 178 -8.98 3.89 18.21
CA ASP A 178 -10.22 3.46 18.86
C ASP A 178 -10.17 3.58 20.40
N GLN A 179 -8.98 3.57 20.99
CA GLN A 179 -8.75 3.76 22.43
C GLN A 179 -8.56 5.22 22.83
N GLN A 180 -8.82 6.17 21.91
CA GLN A 180 -8.58 7.61 22.10
C GLN A 180 -7.11 7.96 22.39
N ALA A 181 -6.17 7.10 22.03
CA ALA A 181 -4.75 7.39 22.14
C ALA A 181 -4.22 8.01 20.82
N PRO A 182 -3.30 9.00 20.89
CA PRO A 182 -2.74 9.61 19.71
C PRO A 182 -1.79 8.63 19.00
N VAL A 183 -1.99 8.46 17.70
CA VAL A 183 -1.13 7.68 16.81
C VAL A 183 -0.83 8.51 15.57
N VAL A 184 0.30 8.23 14.92
CA VAL A 184 0.67 8.87 13.65
C VAL A 184 0.56 7.83 12.53
N LEU A 185 -0.28 8.13 11.56
CA LEU A 185 -0.39 7.40 10.30
C LEU A 185 0.64 7.97 9.34
N ILE A 186 1.44 7.10 8.73
CA ILE A 186 2.52 7.48 7.81
C ILE A 186 2.35 6.68 6.53
N VAL A 187 2.34 7.38 5.40
CA VAL A 187 2.37 6.79 4.06
C VAL A 187 3.68 7.19 3.41
N CYS A 188 4.43 6.22 2.90
CA CYS A 188 5.70 6.46 2.26
C CYS A 188 5.68 5.94 0.81
N GLU A 189 6.14 6.78 -0.10
CA GLU A 189 6.41 6.46 -1.50
C GLU A 189 7.93 6.33 -1.70
N ASP A 190 8.39 5.28 -2.37
CA ASP A 190 9.80 5.15 -2.76
C ASP A 190 10.08 6.05 -3.97
N ILE A 191 10.87 7.10 -3.76
CA ILE A 191 11.26 8.07 -4.78
C ILE A 191 12.73 7.92 -5.19
N THR A 192 13.36 6.77 -4.90
CA THR A 192 14.79 6.55 -5.16
C THR A 192 15.12 6.72 -6.64
N ALA A 193 14.36 6.08 -7.52
CA ALA A 193 14.57 6.19 -8.97
C ALA A 193 14.42 7.63 -9.48
N MET A 194 13.51 8.41 -8.91
CA MET A 194 13.33 9.82 -9.24
C MET A 194 14.56 10.63 -8.80
N LYS A 195 15.06 10.42 -7.59
CA LYS A 195 16.27 11.11 -7.07
C LYS A 195 17.52 10.74 -7.85
N GLU A 196 17.69 9.48 -8.24
CA GLU A 196 18.79 9.03 -9.07
C GLU A 196 18.77 9.67 -10.46
N ALA A 197 17.59 9.75 -11.08
CA ALA A 197 17.43 10.41 -12.37
C ALA A 197 17.71 11.93 -12.30
N GLU A 198 17.27 12.59 -11.22
CA GLU A 198 17.53 14.02 -10.98
C GLU A 198 19.02 14.28 -10.82
N LEU A 199 19.73 13.46 -10.04
CA LEU A 199 21.19 13.55 -9.87
C LEU A 199 21.93 13.29 -11.18
N ALA A 200 21.56 12.24 -11.92
CA ALA A 200 22.19 11.91 -13.20
C ALA A 200 22.01 13.04 -14.24
N LEU A 201 20.86 13.69 -14.25
CA LEU A 201 20.62 14.84 -15.11
C LEU A 201 21.50 16.02 -14.71
N HIS A 202 21.56 16.32 -13.40
CA HIS A 202 22.40 17.39 -12.86
C HIS A 202 23.88 17.18 -13.21
N ASP A 203 24.40 15.97 -12.96
CA ASP A 203 25.80 15.62 -13.28
C ASP A 203 26.09 15.75 -14.78
N SER A 204 25.13 15.32 -15.63
CA SER A 204 25.26 15.45 -17.09
C SER A 204 25.32 16.92 -17.54
N GLU A 205 24.46 17.77 -16.96
CA GLU A 205 24.47 19.21 -17.25
C GLU A 205 25.74 19.88 -16.75
N GLU A 206 26.21 19.54 -15.57
CA GLU A 206 27.44 20.07 -15.01
C GLU A 206 28.66 19.68 -15.86
N PHE A 207 28.74 18.38 -16.24
CA PHE A 207 29.77 17.86 -17.12
C PHE A 207 29.78 18.57 -18.49
N LYS A 208 28.62 18.73 -19.11
CA LYS A 208 28.45 19.48 -20.36
C LYS A 208 28.98 20.92 -20.21
N ASN A 209 28.57 21.61 -19.15
CA ASN A 209 29.02 22.98 -18.88
C ASN A 209 30.51 23.08 -18.63
N GLN A 210 31.12 22.10 -17.94
CA GLN A 210 32.55 22.03 -17.69
C GLN A 210 33.34 21.84 -18.99
N ILE A 211 32.88 20.94 -19.90
CA ILE A 211 33.51 20.77 -21.23
C ILE A 211 33.46 22.09 -22.01
N LEU A 212 32.29 22.74 -22.06
CA LEU A 212 32.14 24.00 -22.79
C LEU A 212 33.02 25.11 -22.24
N ARG A 213 33.20 25.18 -20.92
CA ARG A 213 34.08 26.18 -20.27
C ARG A 213 35.57 25.88 -20.41
N SER A 214 35.96 24.60 -20.41
CA SER A 214 37.37 24.19 -20.50
C SER A 214 37.92 24.25 -21.92
N SER A 215 37.10 24.37 -22.95
CA SER A 215 37.54 24.52 -24.33
C SER A 215 38.25 25.84 -24.53
N ALA A 216 39.44 25.79 -25.14
CA ALA A 216 40.20 27.00 -25.56
C ALA A 216 39.59 27.62 -26.83
N ASP A 217 38.76 26.92 -27.55
CA ASP A 217 38.10 27.38 -28.77
C ASP A 217 36.82 28.17 -28.47
N CYS A 218 36.52 29.11 -29.34
CA CYS A 218 35.26 29.83 -29.32
C CYS A 218 34.10 28.88 -29.71
N ILE A 219 33.29 28.47 -28.73
CA ILE A 219 32.07 27.71 -28.96
C ILE A 219 30.88 28.65 -28.85
N LYS A 220 30.07 28.72 -29.90
CA LYS A 220 28.82 29.47 -29.93
C LYS A 220 27.69 28.63 -30.47
N VAL A 221 26.48 28.87 -29.96
CA VAL A 221 25.24 28.27 -30.45
C VAL A 221 24.35 29.38 -30.98
N LEU A 222 23.83 29.18 -32.18
CA LEU A 222 22.88 30.07 -32.81
C LEU A 222 21.56 29.33 -33.00
N ASP A 223 20.44 30.04 -32.97
CA ASP A 223 19.17 29.49 -33.44
C ASP A 223 19.08 29.44 -34.99
N LEU A 224 18.00 28.93 -35.53
CA LEU A 224 17.80 28.78 -36.96
C LEU A 224 17.72 30.13 -37.70
N GLU A 225 17.43 31.19 -36.97
CA GLU A 225 17.40 32.58 -37.48
C GLU A 225 18.75 33.29 -37.30
N GLY A 226 19.78 32.57 -36.84
CA GLY A 226 21.14 33.09 -36.70
C GLY A 226 21.36 33.95 -35.44
N ARG A 227 20.46 33.91 -34.46
CA ARG A 227 20.59 34.66 -33.19
C ARG A 227 21.43 33.90 -32.18
N LEU A 228 22.30 34.61 -31.49
CA LEU A 228 23.20 34.01 -30.47
C LEU A 228 22.40 33.53 -29.27
N GLN A 229 22.46 32.21 -28.96
CA GLN A 229 21.85 31.60 -27.81
C GLN A 229 22.86 31.31 -26.70
N TYR A 230 24.12 31.04 -27.05
CA TYR A 230 25.18 30.70 -26.11
C TYR A 230 26.55 31.02 -26.69
N MET A 231 27.50 31.37 -25.82
CA MET A 231 28.94 31.46 -26.12
C MET A 231 29.74 31.13 -24.87
N ASN A 232 30.76 30.28 -24.99
CA ASN A 232 31.65 29.94 -23.88
C ASN A 232 32.62 31.08 -23.51
N ASP A 233 33.29 30.96 -22.37
CA ASP A 233 34.21 32.00 -21.85
C ASP A 233 35.40 32.26 -22.79
N ALA A 234 35.93 31.22 -23.44
CA ALA A 234 36.95 31.36 -24.45
C ALA A 234 36.48 32.22 -25.66
N GLY A 235 35.27 31.98 -26.14
CA GLY A 235 34.65 32.78 -27.19
C GLY A 235 34.50 34.24 -26.81
N GLN A 236 34.04 34.53 -25.59
CA GLN A 236 33.93 35.90 -25.08
C GLN A 236 35.31 36.57 -25.00
N THR A 237 36.31 35.83 -24.53
CA THR A 237 37.71 36.35 -24.45
C THR A 237 38.30 36.63 -25.84
N ILE A 238 38.19 35.67 -26.77
CA ILE A 238 38.72 35.80 -28.15
C ILE A 238 38.07 36.97 -28.88
N LEU A 239 36.78 37.19 -28.68
CA LEU A 239 36.02 38.22 -29.35
C LEU A 239 35.91 39.53 -28.56
N HIS A 240 36.61 39.61 -27.43
CA HIS A 240 36.64 40.79 -26.53
C HIS A 240 35.24 41.23 -26.05
N ILE A 241 34.30 40.28 -25.90
CA ILE A 241 32.94 40.54 -25.42
C ILE A 241 32.96 40.65 -23.88
N ARG A 242 32.65 41.84 -23.34
CA ARG A 242 32.59 42.08 -21.88
C ARG A 242 31.25 41.78 -21.26
N ASP A 243 30.19 41.90 -22.02
CA ASP A 243 28.82 41.60 -21.58
C ASP A 243 28.12 40.77 -22.65
N LEU A 244 28.03 39.46 -22.42
CA LEU A 244 27.37 38.53 -23.33
C LEU A 244 25.89 38.81 -23.46
N ASN A 245 25.23 39.29 -22.39
CA ASN A 245 23.77 39.53 -22.42
C ASN A 245 23.36 40.56 -23.47
N ALA A 246 24.28 41.49 -23.80
CA ALA A 246 24.03 42.47 -24.85
C ALA A 246 23.87 41.85 -26.25
N TYR A 247 24.37 40.62 -26.45
CA TYR A 247 24.36 39.89 -27.73
C TYR A 247 23.41 38.71 -27.76
N LEU A 248 22.94 38.22 -26.62
CA LEU A 248 22.00 37.11 -26.58
C LEU A 248 20.69 37.46 -27.27
N ASN A 249 20.13 36.47 -27.99
CA ASN A 249 18.91 36.56 -28.77
C ASN A 249 18.92 37.61 -29.91
N ARG A 250 20.11 38.08 -30.29
CA ARG A 250 20.31 39.00 -31.43
C ARG A 250 20.99 38.29 -32.62
N PRO A 251 20.71 38.70 -33.85
CA PRO A 251 21.49 38.19 -34.98
C PRO A 251 22.96 38.32 -34.75
N TRP A 252 23.70 37.22 -35.02
CA TRP A 252 25.15 37.18 -34.84
C TRP A 252 25.88 37.89 -35.96
N VAL A 253 25.26 37.99 -37.12
CA VAL A 253 25.82 38.60 -38.33
C VAL A 253 24.82 39.66 -38.80
N ASP A 254 25.12 40.94 -38.59
CA ASP A 254 24.57 42.10 -39.28
C ASP A 254 25.70 42.96 -39.77
#